data_7c1291b3158f3ee7a6564bc82b99c738
#
_entry.id   7c1291b3158f3ee7a6564bc82b99c738
#
_cell.length_a   1.000
_cell.length_b   1.000
_cell.length_c   1.000
_cell.angle_alpha   90.00
_cell.angle_beta   90.00
_cell.angle_gamma   90.00
#
_symmetry.space_group_name_H-M   'P 1'
#
loop_
_entity.id
_entity.type
_entity.pdbx_description
1 polymer ?
#
loop_
_entity_poly.entity_id
_entity_poly.type
_entity_poly.pdbx_seq_one_letter_code
_entity_poly.pdbx_strand_id
1 'polypeptide(L)'
;MRNSLDFTSWQGLLSTLLGLVLVSLVAVGIRIVVMLSVQQRRERQNRQINERLKTLIAAYKVLGGSFTGELAVDPSHLRELRTRGLQAEAEGGADGGLPASDRRRRIRDAVETALSDVILLGTEEQVRLAAKAAADMVAGRSVETAELVVSLRTFIRAVLDLDPVPPTLGIPKQGPLRLKGTATRGERAGGGGGNAGGGGG
;
A
#
# COMPACT_ATOMS: atom_id res chain seq x y z
N MET A 1 49.26 -3.33 45.72
CA MET A 1 49.99 -2.31 44.95
C MET A 1 49.16 -1.02 45.03
N ARG A 2 49.53 -0.09 45.87
CA ARG A 2 48.90 1.22 46.01
C ARG A 2 49.58 2.13 45.01
N ASN A 3 48.91 2.38 43.85
CA ASN A 3 49.29 3.50 43.01
C ASN A 3 48.84 4.78 43.72
N SER A 4 49.75 5.35 44.55
CA SER A 4 49.60 6.69 45.06
C SER A 4 49.77 7.65 43.87
N LEU A 5 48.72 8.38 43.54
CA LEU A 5 48.80 9.50 42.60
C LEU A 5 49.75 10.55 43.20
N ASP A 6 50.97 10.56 42.71
CA ASP A 6 52.01 11.46 43.18
C ASP A 6 51.87 12.81 42.46
N PHE A 7 51.21 13.75 43.11
CA PHE A 7 51.01 15.12 42.60
C PHE A 7 52.20 16.05 42.87
N THR A 8 53.30 15.51 43.48
CA THR A 8 54.46 16.32 43.85
C THR A 8 55.53 16.46 42.78
N SER A 9 55.47 15.65 41.71
CA SER A 9 56.39 15.75 40.59
C SER A 9 55.64 16.17 39.32
N TRP A 10 56.25 17.05 38.53
CA TRP A 10 55.69 17.47 37.22
C TRP A 10 55.36 16.29 36.29
N GLN A 11 56.15 15.23 36.34
CA GLN A 11 55.93 13.98 35.60
C GLN A 11 54.73 13.21 36.12
N GLY A 12 54.44 13.18 37.40
CA GLY A 12 53.25 12.57 37.99
C GLY A 12 51.97 13.30 37.57
N LEU A 13 52.01 14.62 37.57
CA LEU A 13 50.90 15.46 37.08
C LEU A 13 50.59 15.20 35.59
N LEU A 14 51.61 15.14 34.73
CA LEU A 14 51.45 14.85 33.30
C LEU A 14 50.89 13.43 33.07
N SER A 15 51.34 12.42 33.78
CA SER A 15 50.85 11.05 33.61
C SER A 15 49.38 10.89 34.06
N THR A 16 48.99 11.56 35.16
CA THR A 16 47.58 11.55 35.61
C THR A 16 46.68 12.31 34.69
N LEU A 17 47.12 13.46 34.15
CA LEU A 17 46.37 14.23 33.15
C LEU A 17 46.19 13.41 31.85
N LEU A 18 47.26 12.78 31.37
CA LEU A 18 47.22 11.92 30.19
C LEU A 18 46.26 10.74 30.38
N GLY A 19 46.33 10.09 31.57
CA GLY A 19 45.41 9.01 31.93
C GLY A 19 43.94 9.45 31.94
N LEU A 20 43.67 10.63 32.54
CA LEU A 20 42.32 11.19 32.57
C LEU A 20 41.78 11.51 31.15
N VAL A 21 42.62 12.11 30.30
CA VAL A 21 42.27 12.40 28.90
C VAL A 21 41.96 11.12 28.15
N LEU A 22 42.77 10.07 28.32
CA LEU A 22 42.60 8.80 27.66
C LEU A 22 41.30 8.11 28.07
N VAL A 23 41.02 8.07 29.39
CA VAL A 23 39.76 7.53 29.92
C VAL A 23 38.55 8.33 29.40
N SER A 24 38.63 9.67 29.39
CA SER A 24 37.58 10.52 28.86
C SER A 24 37.33 10.27 27.37
N LEU A 25 38.39 10.10 26.61
CA LEU A 25 38.31 9.84 25.16
C LEU A 25 37.67 8.48 24.87
N VAL A 26 37.99 7.46 25.63
CA VAL A 26 37.37 6.14 25.57
C VAL A 26 35.88 6.22 25.94
N ALA A 27 35.55 6.93 27.02
CA ALA A 27 34.17 7.09 27.47
C ALA A 27 33.30 7.83 26.42
N VAL A 28 33.83 8.90 25.81
CA VAL A 28 33.18 9.62 24.71
C VAL A 28 33.05 8.74 23.48
N GLY A 29 34.10 7.97 23.14
CA GLY A 29 34.04 7.02 22.01
C GLY A 29 32.93 5.99 22.16
N ILE A 30 32.83 5.37 23.34
CA ILE A 30 31.77 4.40 23.64
C ILE A 30 30.38 5.07 23.52
N ARG A 31 30.24 6.28 24.07
CA ARG A 31 28.96 7.02 23.98
C ARG A 31 28.56 7.30 22.55
N ILE A 32 29.50 7.70 21.69
CA ILE A 32 29.24 7.95 20.27
C ILE A 32 28.82 6.67 19.57
N VAL A 33 29.54 5.55 19.77
CA VAL A 33 29.22 4.25 19.16
C VAL A 33 27.82 3.78 19.57
N VAL A 34 27.46 3.88 20.85
CA VAL A 34 26.13 3.51 21.35
C VAL A 34 25.07 4.40 20.72
N MET A 35 25.28 5.72 20.66
CA MET A 35 24.34 6.67 20.08
C MET A 35 24.10 6.38 18.59
N LEU A 36 25.16 6.16 17.81
CA LEU A 36 25.08 5.81 16.39
C LEU A 36 24.33 4.48 16.17
N SER A 37 24.61 3.48 17.00
CA SER A 37 23.95 2.17 16.90
C SER A 37 22.46 2.26 17.17
N VAL A 38 22.03 3.08 18.12
CA VAL A 38 20.61 3.32 18.42
C VAL A 38 19.93 4.09 17.30
N GLN A 39 20.59 5.11 16.73
CA GLN A 39 20.06 5.87 15.60
C GLN A 39 19.85 4.97 14.37
N GLN A 40 20.84 4.16 13.99
CA GLN A 40 20.72 3.23 12.87
C GLN A 40 19.57 2.21 13.04
N ARG A 41 19.35 1.73 14.27
CA ARG A 41 18.22 0.82 14.55
C ARG A 41 16.87 1.54 14.35
N ARG A 42 16.74 2.78 14.83
CA ARG A 42 15.52 3.58 14.66
C ARG A 42 15.25 3.89 13.19
N GLU A 43 16.26 4.22 12.40
CA GLU A 43 16.11 4.49 10.97
C GLU A 43 15.63 3.26 10.19
N ARG A 44 16.16 2.07 10.51
CA ARG A 44 15.71 0.82 9.89
C ARG A 44 14.25 0.50 10.25
N GLN A 45 13.86 0.67 11.50
CA GLN A 45 12.48 0.47 11.95
C GLN A 45 11.53 1.46 11.27
N ASN A 46 11.89 2.74 11.18
CA ASN A 46 11.08 3.75 10.51
C ASN A 46 10.90 3.44 9.03
N ARG A 47 11.92 2.94 8.35
CA ARG A 47 11.81 2.55 6.94
C ARG A 47 10.85 1.37 6.76
N GLN A 48 10.93 0.34 7.60
CA GLN A 48 10.04 -0.81 7.54
C GLN A 48 8.58 -0.42 7.83
N ILE A 49 8.34 0.46 8.81
CA ILE A 49 7.01 0.98 9.12
C ILE A 49 6.47 1.77 7.92
N ASN A 50 7.28 2.61 7.30
CA ASN A 50 6.87 3.38 6.13
C ASN A 50 6.51 2.50 4.93
N GLU A 51 7.28 1.46 4.63
CA GLU A 51 6.97 0.54 3.52
C GLU A 51 5.69 -0.26 3.80
N ARG A 52 5.52 -0.77 5.02
CA ARG A 52 4.28 -1.41 5.46
C ARG A 52 3.08 -0.46 5.31
N LEU A 53 3.22 0.78 5.75
CA LEU A 53 2.16 1.77 5.69
C LEU A 53 1.79 2.13 4.25
N LYS A 54 2.77 2.28 3.35
CA LYS A 54 2.51 2.51 1.92
C LYS A 54 1.67 1.39 1.30
N THR A 55 1.99 0.14 1.59
CA THR A 55 1.24 -1.01 1.10
C THR A 55 -0.19 -1.01 1.63
N LEU A 56 -0.39 -0.77 2.93
CA LEU A 56 -1.73 -0.67 3.51
C LEU A 56 -2.54 0.52 2.99
N ILE A 57 -1.90 1.65 2.68
CA ILE A 57 -2.55 2.79 2.01
C ILE A 57 -2.97 2.41 0.58
N ALA A 58 -2.14 1.67 -0.15
CA ALA A 58 -2.50 1.18 -1.48
C ALA A 58 -3.69 0.22 -1.40
N ALA A 59 -3.69 -0.73 -0.48
CA ALA A 59 -4.82 -1.62 -0.23
C ALA A 59 -6.10 -0.84 0.15
N TYR A 60 -6.00 0.16 1.03
CA TYR A 60 -7.12 1.04 1.36
C TYR A 60 -7.71 1.73 0.13
N LYS A 61 -6.87 2.25 -0.78
CA LYS A 61 -7.32 2.91 -2.01
C LYS A 61 -8.03 1.95 -2.97
N VAL A 62 -7.59 0.70 -3.03
CA VAL A 62 -8.22 -0.33 -3.86
C VAL A 62 -9.56 -0.76 -3.27
N LEU A 63 -9.60 -1.07 -1.96
CA LEU A 63 -10.78 -1.60 -1.28
C LEU A 63 -11.87 -0.54 -1.03
N GLY A 64 -11.46 0.72 -0.86
CA GLY A 64 -12.35 1.84 -0.51
C GLY A 64 -12.27 3.03 -1.47
N GLY A 65 -11.84 2.81 -2.70
CA GLY A 65 -11.63 3.91 -3.66
C GLY A 65 -12.88 4.47 -4.31
N SER A 66 -14.07 3.90 -4.05
CA SER A 66 -15.33 4.36 -4.62
C SER A 66 -16.39 4.61 -3.54
N PHE A 67 -17.07 5.75 -3.64
CA PHE A 67 -18.25 6.09 -2.82
C PHE A 67 -19.56 5.81 -3.54
N THR A 68 -19.54 5.68 -4.87
CA THR A 68 -20.72 5.59 -5.74
C THR A 68 -20.77 4.27 -6.51
N GLY A 69 -19.86 3.34 -6.22
CA GLY A 69 -19.75 2.04 -6.87
C GLY A 69 -20.66 0.98 -6.27
N GLU A 70 -20.64 -0.19 -6.88
CA GLU A 70 -21.12 -1.40 -6.22
C GLU A 70 -20.25 -1.64 -4.99
N LEU A 71 -20.88 -1.71 -3.83
CA LEU A 71 -20.16 -1.93 -2.56
C LEU A 71 -19.64 -3.37 -2.45
N ALA A 72 -20.21 -4.27 -3.25
CA ALA A 72 -19.91 -5.68 -3.27
C ALA A 72 -19.08 -6.07 -4.51
N VAL A 73 -18.13 -6.97 -4.32
CA VAL A 73 -17.34 -7.57 -5.41
C VAL A 73 -18.11 -8.80 -5.92
N ASP A 74 -18.34 -8.84 -7.24
CA ASP A 74 -18.91 -10.01 -7.90
C ASP A 74 -17.87 -11.14 -7.93
N PRO A 75 -18.12 -12.28 -7.27
CA PRO A 75 -17.20 -13.40 -7.19
C PRO A 75 -17.21 -14.31 -8.43
N SER A 76 -17.99 -14.00 -9.46
CA SER A 76 -18.18 -14.87 -10.61
C SER A 76 -16.87 -15.25 -11.28
N HIS A 77 -16.62 -16.57 -11.40
CA HIS A 77 -15.44 -17.12 -12.02
C HIS A 77 -15.48 -17.00 -13.55
N LEU A 78 -14.32 -16.85 -14.16
CA LEU A 78 -14.12 -16.78 -15.61
C LEU A 78 -14.89 -17.90 -16.36
N ARG A 79 -15.01 -19.07 -15.75
CA ARG A 79 -15.70 -20.24 -16.31
C ARG A 79 -17.19 -20.00 -16.47
N GLU A 80 -17.85 -19.36 -15.49
CA GLU A 80 -19.28 -19.03 -15.55
C GLU A 80 -19.56 -17.90 -16.54
N LEU A 81 -18.67 -16.90 -16.57
CA LEU A 81 -18.78 -15.80 -17.55
C LEU A 81 -18.60 -16.29 -18.98
N ARG A 82 -17.70 -17.26 -19.19
CA ARG A 82 -17.49 -17.89 -20.51
C ARG A 82 -18.71 -18.71 -20.94
N THR A 83 -19.33 -19.44 -20.01
CA THR A 83 -20.55 -20.19 -20.27
C THR A 83 -21.72 -19.27 -20.59
N ARG A 84 -21.90 -18.19 -19.84
CA ARG A 84 -22.91 -17.15 -20.13
C ARG A 84 -22.63 -16.41 -21.44
N GLY A 85 -21.37 -16.11 -21.75
CA GLY A 85 -20.96 -15.49 -23.01
C GLY A 85 -21.31 -16.36 -24.23
N LEU A 86 -21.02 -17.65 -24.16
CA LEU A 86 -21.38 -18.60 -25.20
C LEU A 86 -22.91 -18.75 -25.37
N GLN A 87 -23.67 -18.68 -24.26
CA GLN A 87 -25.12 -18.71 -24.30
C GLN A 87 -25.71 -17.42 -24.89
N ALA A 88 -25.16 -16.24 -24.54
CA ALA A 88 -25.56 -14.96 -25.09
C ALA A 88 -25.26 -14.82 -26.61
N GLU A 89 -24.14 -15.37 -27.08
CA GLU A 89 -23.80 -15.47 -28.49
C GLU A 89 -24.77 -16.41 -29.25
N ALA A 90 -25.20 -17.50 -28.59
CA ALA A 90 -26.19 -18.41 -29.16
C ALA A 90 -27.59 -17.82 -29.25
N GLU A 91 -27.91 -16.83 -28.39
CA GLU A 91 -29.19 -16.12 -28.40
C GLU A 91 -29.21 -14.83 -29.25
N GLY A 92 -28.13 -14.58 -30.01
CA GLY A 92 -28.08 -13.46 -30.98
C GLY A 92 -27.92 -12.06 -30.36
N GLY A 93 -27.59 -11.97 -29.11
CA GLY A 93 -27.35 -10.72 -28.39
C GLY A 93 -25.92 -10.20 -28.59
N ALA A 94 -25.62 -9.66 -29.76
CA ALA A 94 -24.37 -8.94 -30.02
C ALA A 94 -24.42 -7.55 -29.38
N ASP A 95 -24.23 -7.44 -28.07
CA ASP A 95 -23.90 -6.15 -27.49
C ASP A 95 -22.92 -6.31 -26.30
N GLY A 96 -21.70 -5.88 -26.54
CA GLY A 96 -20.79 -5.23 -25.58
C GLY A 96 -20.39 -5.96 -24.29
N GLY A 97 -20.68 -7.24 -24.07
CA GLY A 97 -20.41 -7.92 -22.79
C GLY A 97 -18.94 -8.04 -22.38
N LEU A 98 -18.01 -8.03 -23.31
CA LEU A 98 -16.58 -8.16 -23.06
C LEU A 98 -15.98 -7.01 -22.21
N PRO A 99 -16.28 -5.72 -22.44
CA PRO A 99 -15.70 -4.65 -21.62
C PRO A 99 -16.17 -4.64 -20.17
N ALA A 100 -17.41 -5.06 -19.90
CA ALA A 100 -17.96 -5.09 -18.56
C ALA A 100 -17.43 -6.29 -17.75
N SER A 101 -17.30 -7.46 -18.36
CA SER A 101 -16.72 -8.67 -17.75
C SER A 101 -15.24 -8.49 -17.42
N ASP A 102 -14.48 -7.87 -18.32
CA ASP A 102 -13.07 -7.57 -18.10
C ASP A 102 -12.86 -6.53 -16.99
N ARG A 103 -13.77 -5.59 -16.87
CA ARG A 103 -13.75 -4.61 -15.77
C ARG A 103 -13.98 -5.30 -14.43
N ARG A 104 -14.99 -6.15 -14.31
CA ARG A 104 -15.30 -6.89 -13.08
C ARG A 104 -14.14 -7.78 -12.67
N ARG A 105 -13.53 -8.49 -13.62
CA ARG A 105 -12.35 -9.32 -13.37
C ARG A 105 -11.19 -8.49 -12.82
N ARG A 106 -10.86 -7.36 -13.45
CA ARG A 106 -9.78 -6.48 -12.97
C ARG A 106 -10.04 -5.93 -11.57
N ILE A 107 -11.30 -5.58 -11.26
CA ILE A 107 -11.66 -5.14 -9.91
C ILE A 107 -11.46 -6.30 -8.92
N ARG A 108 -11.89 -7.49 -9.26
CA ARG A 108 -11.70 -8.69 -8.43
C ARG A 108 -10.23 -8.98 -8.19
N ASP A 109 -9.41 -9.05 -9.23
CA ASP A 109 -7.98 -9.32 -9.13
C ASP A 109 -7.26 -8.27 -8.27
N ALA A 110 -7.65 -6.99 -8.41
CA ALA A 110 -7.14 -5.91 -7.58
C ALA A 110 -7.56 -6.07 -6.11
N VAL A 111 -8.79 -6.48 -5.84
CA VAL A 111 -9.29 -6.74 -4.48
C VAL A 111 -8.57 -7.96 -3.87
N GLU A 112 -8.38 -9.05 -4.61
CA GLU A 112 -7.61 -10.22 -4.15
C GLU A 112 -6.19 -9.84 -3.74
N THR A 113 -5.51 -9.02 -4.56
CA THR A 113 -4.18 -8.51 -4.25
C THR A 113 -4.20 -7.67 -2.96
N ALA A 114 -5.15 -6.74 -2.85
CA ALA A 114 -5.26 -5.89 -1.68
C ALA A 114 -5.61 -6.67 -0.40
N LEU A 115 -6.45 -7.71 -0.48
CA LEU A 115 -6.73 -8.61 0.65
C LEU A 115 -5.49 -9.38 1.07
N SER A 116 -4.68 -9.86 0.12
CA SER A 116 -3.41 -10.54 0.40
C SER A 116 -2.43 -9.63 1.12
N ASP A 117 -2.31 -8.37 0.70
CA ASP A 117 -1.48 -7.36 1.36
C ASP A 117 -1.94 -7.09 2.80
N VAL A 118 -3.26 -7.02 3.03
CA VAL A 118 -3.81 -6.82 4.38
C VAL A 118 -3.61 -8.06 5.25
N ILE A 119 -3.77 -9.28 4.72
CA ILE A 119 -3.52 -10.53 5.46
C ILE A 119 -2.04 -10.61 5.88
N LEU A 120 -1.12 -10.16 5.02
CA LEU A 120 0.31 -10.19 5.30
C LEU A 120 0.73 -9.10 6.30
N LEU A 121 0.21 -7.90 6.17
CA LEU A 121 0.73 -6.70 6.84
C LEU A 121 -0.25 -6.05 7.83
N GLY A 122 -1.51 -6.48 7.87
CA GLY A 122 -2.55 -5.90 8.70
C GLY A 122 -2.40 -6.17 10.19
N THR A 123 -3.25 -5.56 10.97
CA THR A 123 -3.47 -5.90 12.38
C THR A 123 -4.35 -7.15 12.47
N GLU A 124 -4.41 -7.78 13.65
CA GLU A 124 -5.23 -8.98 13.86
C GLU A 124 -6.70 -8.80 13.42
N GLU A 125 -7.30 -7.66 13.75
CA GLU A 125 -8.66 -7.33 13.33
C GLU A 125 -8.77 -7.21 11.80
N GLN A 126 -7.83 -6.52 11.16
CA GLN A 126 -7.78 -6.36 9.71
C GLN A 126 -7.58 -7.70 9.01
N VAL A 127 -6.70 -8.55 9.53
CA VAL A 127 -6.48 -9.91 9.02
C VAL A 127 -7.76 -10.74 9.12
N ARG A 128 -8.47 -10.67 10.23
CA ARG A 128 -9.74 -11.39 10.42
C ARG A 128 -10.81 -10.93 9.40
N LEU A 129 -10.94 -9.63 9.19
CA LEU A 129 -11.88 -9.06 8.21
C LEU A 129 -11.49 -9.41 6.78
N ALA A 130 -10.20 -9.35 6.45
CA ALA A 130 -9.68 -9.70 5.14
C ALA A 130 -9.83 -11.20 4.85
N ALA A 131 -9.56 -12.06 5.82
CA ALA A 131 -9.74 -13.51 5.70
C ALA A 131 -11.21 -13.89 5.48
N LYS A 132 -12.15 -13.22 6.19
CA LYS A 132 -13.59 -13.38 5.96
C LYS A 132 -13.97 -12.99 4.53
N ALA A 133 -13.51 -11.82 4.07
CA ALA A 133 -13.76 -11.35 2.71
C ALA A 133 -13.20 -12.30 1.65
N ALA A 134 -11.99 -12.82 1.85
CA ALA A 134 -11.37 -13.81 0.97
C ALA A 134 -12.15 -15.14 0.95
N ALA A 135 -12.61 -15.63 2.10
CA ALA A 135 -13.44 -16.83 2.20
C ALA A 135 -14.79 -16.66 1.48
N ASP A 136 -15.41 -15.48 1.60
CA ASP A 136 -16.64 -15.15 0.87
C ASP A 136 -16.41 -15.16 -0.65
N MET A 137 -15.29 -14.60 -1.09
CA MET A 137 -14.89 -14.59 -2.50
C MET A 137 -14.68 -16.01 -3.06
N VAL A 138 -13.97 -16.87 -2.32
CA VAL A 138 -13.76 -18.29 -2.70
C VAL A 138 -15.08 -19.05 -2.76
N ALA A 139 -16.00 -18.77 -1.84
CA ALA A 139 -17.32 -19.41 -1.80
C ALA A 139 -18.32 -18.85 -2.82
N GLY A 140 -17.89 -17.92 -3.68
CA GLY A 140 -18.77 -17.28 -4.66
C GLY A 140 -19.84 -16.37 -4.05
N ARG A 141 -19.64 -15.92 -2.82
CA ARG A 141 -20.55 -14.97 -2.17
C ARG A 141 -20.15 -13.54 -2.46
N SER A 142 -21.12 -12.64 -2.37
CA SER A 142 -20.88 -11.20 -2.48
C SER A 142 -19.97 -10.73 -1.34
N VAL A 143 -18.91 -10.00 -1.68
CA VAL A 143 -17.87 -9.56 -0.72
C VAL A 143 -18.07 -8.10 -0.40
N GLU A 144 -18.32 -7.79 0.88
CA GLU A 144 -18.36 -6.42 1.37
C GLU A 144 -17.03 -6.04 2.04
N THR A 145 -16.43 -4.94 1.59
CA THR A 145 -15.14 -4.44 2.10
C THR A 145 -15.28 -3.26 3.05
N ALA A 146 -16.49 -2.76 3.27
CA ALA A 146 -16.71 -1.50 3.99
C ALA A 146 -16.15 -1.50 5.42
N GLU A 147 -16.33 -2.58 6.20
CA GLU A 147 -15.80 -2.70 7.56
C GLU A 147 -14.27 -2.69 7.57
N LEU A 148 -13.65 -3.44 6.64
CA LEU A 148 -12.21 -3.48 6.49
C LEU A 148 -11.64 -2.11 6.11
N VAL A 149 -12.32 -1.37 5.23
CA VAL A 149 -11.94 -0.01 4.85
C VAL A 149 -11.98 0.95 6.04
N VAL A 150 -12.99 0.84 6.90
CA VAL A 150 -13.08 1.65 8.13
C VAL A 150 -11.93 1.32 9.08
N SER A 151 -11.64 0.04 9.31
CA SER A 151 -10.54 -0.41 10.17
C SER A 151 -9.19 0.06 9.63
N LEU A 152 -8.92 -0.09 8.33
CA LEU A 152 -7.71 0.41 7.68
C LEU A 152 -7.55 1.93 7.81
N ARG A 153 -8.63 2.68 7.58
CA ARG A 153 -8.62 4.15 7.71
C ARG A 153 -8.27 4.58 9.13
N THR A 154 -8.89 3.96 10.12
CA THR A 154 -8.62 4.26 11.53
C THR A 154 -7.17 3.98 11.89
N PHE A 155 -6.66 2.82 11.48
CA PHE A 155 -5.27 2.43 11.71
C PHE A 155 -4.28 3.38 11.02
N ILE A 156 -4.48 3.69 9.73
CA ILE A 156 -3.61 4.60 8.97
C ILE A 156 -3.54 5.97 9.62
N ARG A 157 -4.70 6.52 10.03
CA ARG A 157 -4.74 7.81 10.73
C ARG A 157 -3.99 7.78 12.06
N ALA A 158 -4.17 6.72 12.85
CA ALA A 158 -3.47 6.56 14.11
C ALA A 158 -1.94 6.45 13.94
N VAL A 159 -1.48 5.70 12.92
CA VAL A 159 -0.03 5.57 12.64
C VAL A 159 0.58 6.88 12.13
N LEU A 160 -0.21 7.70 11.44
CA LEU A 160 0.20 9.02 10.95
C LEU A 160 0.02 10.15 11.98
N ASP A 161 -0.34 9.82 13.22
CA ASP A 161 -0.62 10.79 14.30
C ASP A 161 -1.68 11.83 13.91
N LEU A 162 -2.71 11.38 13.17
CA LEU A 162 -3.85 12.19 12.78
C LEU A 162 -5.03 11.94 13.71
N ASP A 163 -5.78 12.98 14.01
CA ASP A 163 -7.00 12.87 14.82
C ASP A 163 -7.97 11.84 14.23
N PRO A 164 -8.67 11.05 15.07
CA PRO A 164 -9.69 10.12 14.59
C PRO A 164 -10.82 10.88 13.88
N VAL A 165 -11.43 10.22 12.91
CA VAL A 165 -12.60 10.80 12.22
C VAL A 165 -13.74 10.93 13.22
N PRO A 166 -14.32 12.13 13.42
CA PRO A 166 -15.45 12.29 14.33
C PRO A 166 -16.62 11.38 13.93
N PRO A 167 -17.25 10.68 14.88
CA PRO A 167 -18.38 9.78 14.59
C PRO A 167 -19.60 10.53 14.05
N THR A 168 -19.69 11.82 14.28
CA THR A 168 -20.76 12.72 13.76
C THR A 168 -20.63 12.97 12.24
N LEU A 169 -19.47 12.70 11.67
CA LEU A 169 -19.24 12.81 10.23
C LEU A 169 -19.76 11.57 9.53
N GLY A 170 -20.90 11.68 8.89
CA GLY A 170 -21.52 10.62 8.08
C GLY A 170 -20.73 10.34 6.81
N ILE A 171 -19.62 9.61 6.89
CA ILE A 171 -18.88 9.17 5.70
C ILE A 171 -19.68 8.05 5.02
N PRO A 172 -20.04 8.20 3.73
CA PRO A 172 -20.71 7.13 2.99
C PRO A 172 -19.88 5.85 2.98
N LYS A 173 -20.57 4.69 2.89
CA LYS A 173 -19.89 3.41 2.73
C LYS A 173 -19.02 3.44 1.48
N GLN A 174 -17.81 2.95 1.62
CA GLN A 174 -16.84 2.86 0.55
C GLN A 174 -16.77 1.42 0.04
N GLY A 175 -16.58 1.30 -1.26
CA GLY A 175 -16.39 0.02 -1.94
C GLY A 175 -15.19 0.05 -2.89
N PRO A 176 -14.95 -1.04 -3.62
CA PRO A 176 -13.80 -1.19 -4.48
C PRO A 176 -13.66 -0.10 -5.53
N LEU A 177 -12.41 0.27 -5.82
CA LEU A 177 -12.07 1.27 -6.82
C LEU A 177 -12.59 0.86 -8.20
N ARG A 178 -13.36 1.73 -8.84
CA ARG A 178 -13.75 1.57 -10.26
C ARG A 178 -12.54 1.85 -11.14
N LEU A 179 -11.93 0.80 -11.67
CA LEU A 179 -10.90 0.93 -12.70
C LEU A 179 -11.56 1.49 -13.97
N LYS A 180 -11.24 2.74 -14.31
CA LYS A 180 -11.56 3.30 -15.63
C LYS A 180 -10.84 2.44 -16.65
N GLY A 181 -11.57 1.84 -17.61
CA GLY A 181 -10.96 1.22 -18.76
C GLY A 181 -10.04 2.26 -19.41
N THR A 182 -8.77 1.94 -19.57
CA THR A 182 -7.90 2.70 -20.46
C THR A 182 -8.50 2.55 -21.84
N ALA A 183 -9.29 3.57 -22.27
CA ALA A 183 -9.57 3.74 -23.67
C ALA A 183 -8.20 3.86 -24.33
N THR A 184 -7.78 2.82 -25.02
CA THR A 184 -6.70 2.89 -25.99
C THR A 184 -7.12 3.97 -26.96
N ARG A 185 -6.54 5.15 -26.77
CA ARG A 185 -6.60 6.24 -27.73
C ARG A 185 -5.85 5.73 -28.94
N GLY A 186 -6.60 5.01 -29.80
CA GLY A 186 -6.12 4.63 -31.10
C GLY A 186 -5.70 5.91 -31.80
N GLU A 187 -4.40 6.00 -32.06
CA GLU A 187 -3.84 6.95 -32.98
C GLU A 187 -4.56 6.80 -34.31
N ARG A 188 -5.54 7.66 -34.56
CA ARG A 188 -5.91 8.01 -35.91
C ARG A 188 -4.82 8.97 -36.42
N ALA A 189 -3.68 8.37 -36.86
CA ALA A 189 -2.78 9.02 -37.76
C ALA A 189 -3.58 9.30 -39.04
N GLY A 190 -3.92 10.56 -39.20
CA GLY A 190 -4.59 11.05 -40.39
C GLY A 190 -3.65 10.93 -41.59
N GLY A 191 -3.95 9.99 -42.47
CA GLY A 191 -3.44 9.99 -43.82
C GLY A 191 -4.15 11.08 -44.65
N GLY A 192 -3.62 12.28 -44.60
CA GLY A 192 -3.99 13.32 -45.54
C GLY A 192 -3.32 13.09 -46.90
N GLY A 193 -3.94 12.34 -47.78
CA GLY A 193 -3.52 12.27 -49.18
C GLY A 193 -4.09 13.47 -49.97
N GLY A 194 -3.31 14.53 -50.11
CA GLY A 194 -3.57 15.56 -51.06
C GLY A 194 -3.32 15.05 -52.49
N ASN A 195 -4.33 14.99 -53.32
CA ASN A 195 -4.16 14.84 -54.73
C ASN A 195 -4.51 16.17 -55.42
N ALA A 196 -3.44 16.90 -55.80
CA ALA A 196 -3.54 18.02 -56.73
C ALA A 196 -3.29 17.48 -58.12
N GLY A 197 -4.37 17.28 -58.89
CA GLY A 197 -4.30 16.99 -60.33
C GLY A 197 -4.57 18.26 -61.09
N GLY A 198 -3.54 18.92 -61.60
CA GLY A 198 -3.65 19.92 -62.63
C GLY A 198 -3.81 19.22 -63.98
N GLY A 199 -4.65 19.76 -64.84
CA GLY A 199 -4.77 19.39 -66.22
C GLY A 199 -5.10 20.61 -67.02
N GLY A 200 -4.14 21.06 -67.76
CA GLY A 200 -4.32 22.11 -68.77
C GLY A 200 -4.91 21.55 -70.05
N GLY A 201 -5.35 22.37 -70.80
CA GLY A 201 -5.79 22.25 -72.18
C GLY A 201 -6.34 23.54 -72.67
#